data_b0eaa2a9ce37668486a3a8bdf8e5366f
#
_entry.id   b0eaa2a9ce37668486a3a8bdf8e5366f
#
_cell.length_a   1.000
_cell.length_b   1.000
_cell.length_c   1.000
_cell.angle_alpha   90.00
_cell.angle_beta   90.00
_cell.angle_gamma   90.00
#
_symmetry.space_group_name_H-M   'P 1'
#
loop_
_entity.id
_entity.type
_entity.pdbx_description
1 polymer ?
#
loop_
_entity_poly.entity_id
_entity_poly.type
_entity_poly.pdbx_seq_one_letter_code
_entity_poly.pdbx_strand_id
1 'polypeptide(L)'
;MSAARRISRLAVGDVTIGSGFTSRTYVIPINKTQNDRMDEALPFGSRAGTAVRHHFPLDGEYDITLRLKRSVYEYIVNLDEAHDLDVRLDGRRIARFSVGGEAPGKPAPLSFSGTFVAAGDAGYPTQDWDDYRTGADADLVVRLAVPAGSRVVGVSFVDKSWEHEGILQP
;
A
#
# COMPACT_ATOMS: atom_id res chain seq x y z
N MET A 1 -46.10 -10.67 -16.41
CA MET A 1 -44.83 -9.98 -16.65
C MET A 1 -44.03 -10.75 -17.67
N SER A 2 -43.77 -10.19 -18.85
CA SER A 2 -43.30 -10.93 -20.03
C SER A 2 -41.80 -11.30 -19.87
N ALA A 3 -41.45 -12.47 -20.43
CA ALA A 3 -40.07 -12.97 -20.53
C ALA A 3 -39.11 -11.94 -21.14
N ALA A 4 -39.59 -11.09 -22.04
CA ALA A 4 -38.86 -10.03 -22.67
C ALA A 4 -38.29 -9.01 -21.65
N ARG A 5 -39.04 -8.63 -20.60
CA ARG A 5 -38.51 -7.74 -19.52
C ARG A 5 -37.43 -8.40 -18.67
N ARG A 6 -37.51 -9.73 -18.54
CA ARG A 6 -36.50 -10.49 -17.77
C ARG A 6 -35.20 -10.62 -18.55
N ILE A 7 -35.28 -10.85 -19.84
CA ILE A 7 -34.13 -10.92 -20.75
C ILE A 7 -33.47 -9.53 -20.89
N SER A 8 -34.29 -8.48 -21.02
CA SER A 8 -33.80 -7.10 -21.12
C SER A 8 -33.05 -6.67 -19.84
N ARG A 9 -33.53 -7.03 -18.64
CA ARG A 9 -32.84 -6.79 -17.37
C ARG A 9 -31.51 -7.55 -17.23
N LEU A 10 -31.46 -8.78 -17.76
CA LEU A 10 -30.23 -9.58 -17.77
C LEU A 10 -29.22 -9.06 -18.79
N ALA A 11 -29.65 -8.49 -19.90
CA ALA A 11 -28.79 -7.99 -20.97
C ALA A 11 -28.27 -6.56 -20.73
N VAL A 12 -29.07 -5.71 -20.08
CA VAL A 12 -28.76 -4.28 -19.86
C VAL A 12 -28.20 -4.01 -18.43
N GLY A 13 -28.27 -5.01 -17.55
CA GLY A 13 -28.01 -4.82 -16.14
C GLY A 13 -29.16 -4.09 -15.42
N ASP A 14 -29.13 -4.09 -14.11
CA ASP A 14 -30.10 -3.36 -13.30
C ASP A 14 -29.69 -1.88 -13.26
N VAL A 15 -30.40 -1.01 -13.96
CA VAL A 15 -30.22 0.45 -13.95
C VAL A 15 -30.42 1.06 -12.55
N THR A 16 -30.90 0.28 -11.58
CA THR A 16 -30.97 0.69 -10.17
C THR A 16 -29.68 0.40 -9.39
N ILE A 17 -28.75 -0.36 -9.98
CA ILE A 17 -27.36 -0.35 -9.50
C ILE A 17 -26.80 1.01 -9.89
N GLY A 18 -27.08 1.98 -9.05
CA GLY A 18 -26.55 3.32 -9.21
C GLY A 18 -25.05 3.24 -9.44
N SER A 19 -24.51 4.20 -10.16
CA SER A 19 -23.08 4.49 -10.31
C SER A 19 -22.41 4.77 -8.94
N GLY A 20 -22.71 3.90 -7.96
CA GLY A 20 -22.09 3.92 -6.65
C GLY A 20 -20.65 3.47 -6.81
N PHE A 21 -19.72 4.35 -6.49
CA PHE A 21 -18.33 3.99 -6.33
C PHE A 21 -18.23 2.78 -5.39
N THR A 22 -17.85 1.63 -5.90
CA THR A 22 -17.63 0.42 -5.10
C THR A 22 -16.19 0.45 -4.62
N SER A 23 -15.99 0.61 -3.32
CA SER A 23 -14.68 0.46 -2.69
C SER A 23 -14.58 -0.90 -2.03
N ARG A 24 -13.42 -1.56 -2.19
CA ARG A 24 -13.11 -2.80 -1.50
C ARG A 24 -11.76 -2.72 -0.83
N THR A 25 -11.73 -2.96 0.48
CA THR A 25 -10.51 -2.95 1.27
C THR A 25 -10.00 -4.37 1.50
N TYR A 26 -8.69 -4.55 1.37
CA TYR A 26 -7.96 -5.77 1.68
C TYR A 26 -6.99 -5.48 2.82
N VAL A 27 -7.12 -6.22 3.91
CA VAL A 27 -6.31 -6.01 5.11
C VAL A 27 -5.35 -7.17 5.29
N ILE A 28 -4.07 -6.87 5.49
CA ILE A 28 -3.08 -7.87 5.91
C ILE A 28 -3.28 -8.12 7.41
N PRO A 29 -3.49 -9.39 7.84
CA PRO A 29 -3.65 -9.70 9.26
C PRO A 29 -2.45 -9.24 10.08
N ILE A 30 -2.70 -8.60 11.23
CA ILE A 30 -1.65 -8.01 12.09
C ILE A 30 -0.65 -9.05 12.63
N ASN A 31 -1.09 -10.29 12.77
CA ASN A 31 -0.27 -11.41 13.26
C ASN A 31 0.58 -12.05 12.16
N LYS A 32 0.46 -11.60 10.91
CA LYS A 32 1.26 -12.14 9.81
C LYS A 32 2.61 -11.43 9.78
N THR A 33 3.68 -12.20 9.98
CA THR A 33 5.06 -11.71 9.82
C THR A 33 5.30 -11.29 8.38
N GLN A 34 6.00 -10.16 8.18
CA GLN A 34 6.19 -9.51 6.88
C GLN A 34 7.69 -9.38 6.53
N ASN A 35 8.51 -10.38 6.87
CA ASN A 35 9.97 -10.30 6.71
C ASN A 35 10.47 -10.83 5.36
N ASP A 36 9.67 -11.65 4.70
CA ASP A 36 10.05 -12.34 3.47
C ASP A 36 9.10 -11.98 2.31
N ARG A 37 9.35 -12.59 1.15
CA ARG A 37 8.40 -12.60 0.03
C ARG A 37 7.11 -13.29 0.45
N MET A 38 6.02 -12.55 0.52
CA MET A 38 4.77 -13.00 1.16
C MET A 38 3.83 -13.80 0.27
N ASP A 39 4.05 -13.79 -1.06
CA ASP A 39 3.18 -14.45 -2.04
C ASP A 39 3.98 -14.80 -3.30
N GLU A 40 3.65 -15.93 -3.96
CA GLU A 40 4.29 -16.35 -5.20
C GLU A 40 4.02 -15.38 -6.38
N ALA A 41 2.91 -14.66 -6.34
CA ALA A 41 2.59 -13.64 -7.33
C ALA A 41 3.40 -12.34 -7.17
N LEU A 42 4.12 -12.17 -6.05
CA LEU A 42 5.07 -11.08 -5.87
C LEU A 42 6.43 -11.41 -6.52
N PRO A 43 7.20 -10.43 -6.94
CA PRO A 43 8.50 -10.69 -7.57
C PRO A 43 9.53 -11.28 -6.60
N PHE A 44 10.54 -11.96 -7.13
CA PHE A 44 11.76 -12.22 -6.37
C PHE A 44 12.43 -10.91 -5.98
N GLY A 45 13.06 -10.85 -4.81
CA GLY A 45 13.62 -9.59 -4.27
C GLY A 45 12.54 -8.64 -3.79
N SER A 46 11.36 -9.15 -3.43
CA SER A 46 10.35 -8.42 -2.68
C SER A 46 10.33 -8.84 -1.22
N ARG A 47 10.05 -7.90 -0.35
CA ARG A 47 9.88 -8.09 1.09
C ARG A 47 8.51 -7.58 1.50
N ALA A 48 7.87 -8.26 2.41
CA ALA A 48 6.53 -7.91 2.90
C ALA A 48 5.48 -7.76 1.78
N GLY A 49 4.33 -7.24 2.11
CA GLY A 49 3.27 -6.94 1.15
C GLY A 49 2.22 -8.01 1.01
N THR A 50 1.48 -7.96 -0.07
CA THR A 50 0.41 -8.92 -0.37
C THR A 50 0.11 -8.95 -1.86
N ALA A 51 -0.42 -10.07 -2.32
CA ALA A 51 -1.05 -10.17 -3.63
C ALA A 51 -2.51 -10.58 -3.44
N VAL A 52 -3.41 -9.87 -4.08
CA VAL A 52 -4.86 -10.12 -3.99
C VAL A 52 -5.46 -10.28 -5.37
N ARG A 53 -6.30 -11.30 -5.52
CA ARG A 53 -7.12 -11.45 -6.74
C ARG A 53 -8.38 -10.61 -6.58
N HIS A 54 -8.48 -9.55 -7.38
CA HIS A 54 -9.65 -8.67 -7.43
C HIS A 54 -10.41 -8.86 -8.74
N HIS A 55 -11.72 -8.84 -8.66
CA HIS A 55 -12.60 -8.85 -9.84
C HIS A 55 -13.06 -7.42 -10.13
N PHE A 56 -12.60 -6.88 -11.25
CA PHE A 56 -12.99 -5.59 -11.77
C PHE A 56 -14.29 -5.77 -12.58
N PRO A 57 -15.42 -5.20 -12.15
CA PRO A 57 -16.72 -5.50 -12.78
C PRO A 57 -16.90 -4.88 -14.16
N LEU A 58 -16.20 -3.78 -14.44
CA LEU A 58 -16.32 -3.01 -15.68
C LEU A 58 -14.94 -2.56 -16.15
N ASP A 59 -14.81 -2.29 -17.45
CA ASP A 59 -13.71 -1.52 -17.99
C ASP A 59 -13.79 -0.08 -17.45
N GLY A 60 -12.74 0.42 -16.85
CA GLY A 60 -12.80 1.76 -16.28
C GLY A 60 -11.52 2.20 -15.60
N GLU A 61 -11.53 3.43 -15.08
CA GLU A 61 -10.46 3.94 -14.23
C GLU A 61 -10.70 3.56 -12.78
N TYR A 62 -9.65 3.06 -12.15
CA TYR A 62 -9.65 2.62 -10.76
C TYR A 62 -8.53 3.27 -9.97
N ASP A 63 -8.82 3.64 -8.74
CA ASP A 63 -7.85 4.09 -7.77
C ASP A 63 -7.44 2.92 -6.86
N ILE A 64 -6.16 2.58 -6.85
CA ILE A 64 -5.57 1.66 -5.90
C ILE A 64 -4.89 2.49 -4.83
N THR A 65 -5.49 2.54 -3.64
CA THR A 65 -4.96 3.28 -2.50
C THR A 65 -4.25 2.32 -1.55
N LEU A 66 -3.03 2.66 -1.17
CA LEU A 66 -2.24 1.90 -0.22
C LEU A 66 -2.27 2.59 1.14
N ARG A 67 -2.34 1.78 2.21
CA ARG A 67 -2.21 2.26 3.58
C ARG A 67 -1.19 1.40 4.30
N LEU A 68 -0.23 2.07 4.93
CA LEU A 68 0.83 1.41 5.66
C LEU A 68 0.35 1.04 7.08
N LYS A 69 1.00 0.03 7.65
CA LYS A 69 0.71 -0.38 9.02
C LYS A 69 1.04 0.74 10.00
N ARG A 70 0.14 0.96 10.93
CA ARG A 70 0.31 1.94 12.00
C ARG A 70 0.58 1.25 13.34
N SER A 71 1.31 1.94 14.21
CA SER A 71 1.46 1.58 15.62
C SER A 71 0.13 1.77 16.36
N VAL A 72 0.12 1.39 17.64
CA VAL A 72 -1.02 1.67 18.54
C VAL A 72 -1.29 3.17 18.76
N TYR A 73 -0.32 4.01 18.42
CA TYR A 73 -0.42 5.48 18.49
C TYR A 73 -0.73 6.12 17.13
N GLU A 74 -1.23 5.36 16.17
CA GLU A 74 -1.59 5.82 14.82
C GLU A 74 -0.41 6.31 13.95
N TYR A 75 0.84 6.06 14.35
CA TYR A 75 2.03 6.42 13.58
C TYR A 75 2.46 5.30 12.65
N ILE A 76 2.87 5.65 11.44
CA ILE A 76 3.60 4.76 10.55
C ILE A 76 5.00 4.56 11.12
N VAL A 77 5.43 3.31 11.22
CA VAL A 77 6.74 2.93 11.79
C VAL A 77 7.78 2.70 10.69
N ASN A 78 9.06 2.69 11.05
CA ASN A 78 10.19 2.45 10.14
C ASN A 78 10.26 3.47 9.00
N LEU A 79 10.14 4.76 9.35
CA LEU A 79 10.31 5.88 8.42
C LEU A 79 11.68 6.54 8.51
N ASP A 80 12.61 5.97 9.28
CA ASP A 80 13.99 6.45 9.43
C ASP A 80 14.81 6.26 8.16
N GLU A 81 14.48 5.25 7.35
CA GLU A 81 15.08 5.00 6.06
C GLU A 81 14.06 5.05 4.93
N ALA A 82 14.53 5.38 3.72
CA ALA A 82 13.69 5.33 2.54
C ALA A 82 13.45 3.88 2.08
N HIS A 83 12.20 3.55 1.86
CA HIS A 83 11.75 2.25 1.38
C HIS A 83 11.01 2.39 0.07
N ASP A 84 11.40 1.60 -0.94
CA ASP A 84 10.69 1.55 -2.21
C ASP A 84 9.54 0.55 -2.14
N LEU A 85 8.35 0.99 -2.55
CA LEU A 85 7.12 0.22 -2.59
C LEU A 85 6.65 0.06 -4.04
N ASP A 86 6.63 -1.17 -4.54
CA ASP A 86 6.14 -1.51 -5.88
C ASP A 86 4.65 -1.87 -5.86
N VAL A 87 3.91 -1.32 -6.80
CA VAL A 87 2.53 -1.72 -7.11
C VAL A 87 2.50 -2.43 -8.46
N ARG A 88 1.85 -3.58 -8.51
CA ARG A 88 1.81 -4.44 -9.69
C ARG A 88 0.40 -4.85 -10.05
N LEU A 89 0.13 -4.98 -11.33
CA LEU A 89 -1.09 -5.56 -11.86
C LEU A 89 -0.69 -6.71 -12.80
N ASP A 90 -1.19 -7.92 -12.50
CA ASP A 90 -0.85 -9.16 -13.23
C ASP A 90 0.67 -9.35 -13.39
N GLY A 91 1.44 -9.08 -12.32
CA GLY A 91 2.90 -9.18 -12.28
C GLY A 91 3.65 -7.99 -12.91
N ARG A 92 3.01 -7.16 -13.72
CA ARG A 92 3.62 -5.95 -14.30
C ARG A 92 3.60 -4.81 -13.28
N ARG A 93 4.75 -4.17 -13.06
CA ARG A 93 4.82 -2.97 -12.21
C ARG A 93 4.10 -1.80 -12.89
N ILE A 94 3.15 -1.21 -12.17
CA ILE A 94 2.34 -0.06 -12.60
C ILE A 94 2.75 1.23 -11.90
N ALA A 95 3.31 1.13 -10.69
CA ALA A 95 3.84 2.27 -9.95
C ALA A 95 4.96 1.85 -9.00
N ARG A 96 5.78 2.81 -8.61
CA ARG A 96 6.74 2.73 -7.52
C ARG A 96 6.65 4.01 -6.71
N PHE A 97 6.62 3.87 -5.40
CA PHE A 97 6.68 4.95 -4.42
C PHE A 97 7.92 4.78 -3.56
N SER A 98 8.46 5.88 -3.06
CA SER A 98 9.47 5.86 -2.00
C SER A 98 8.88 6.50 -0.76
N VAL A 99 8.98 5.83 0.39
CA VAL A 99 8.40 6.24 1.66
C VAL A 99 9.48 6.15 2.74
N GLY A 100 9.53 7.11 3.63
CA GLY A 100 10.54 7.19 4.68
C GLY A 100 11.78 7.98 4.27
N GLY A 101 12.81 7.94 5.10
CA GLY A 101 14.10 8.60 4.92
C GLY A 101 14.08 10.06 5.28
N GLU A 102 13.37 10.88 4.54
CA GLU A 102 13.29 12.32 4.78
C GLU A 102 11.83 12.80 4.69
N ALA A 103 11.39 13.57 5.67
CA ALA A 103 10.24 14.43 5.48
C ALA A 103 10.64 15.52 4.47
N PRO A 104 9.72 16.19 3.77
CA PRO A 104 10.05 17.12 2.69
C PRO A 104 11.20 18.07 3.04
N GLY A 105 12.41 17.74 2.53
CA GLY A 105 13.63 18.51 2.72
C GLY A 105 14.30 18.42 4.10
N LYS A 106 13.94 17.45 4.95
CA LYS A 106 14.53 17.27 6.29
C LYS A 106 14.94 15.83 6.53
N PRO A 107 16.15 15.59 7.10
CA PRO A 107 16.59 14.24 7.45
C PRO A 107 15.74 13.65 8.57
N ALA A 108 15.67 12.33 8.62
CA ALA A 108 14.94 11.61 9.66
C ALA A 108 15.53 11.92 11.05
N PRO A 109 14.69 12.17 12.07
CA PRO A 109 15.17 12.38 13.43
C PRO A 109 15.83 11.12 13.99
N LEU A 110 16.89 11.28 14.79
CA LEU A 110 17.60 10.16 15.43
C LEU A 110 16.70 9.28 16.30
N SER A 111 15.64 9.84 16.87
CA SER A 111 14.66 9.09 17.66
C SER A 111 13.91 8.01 16.85
N PHE A 112 13.90 8.09 15.52
CA PHE A 112 13.30 7.08 14.66
C PHE A 112 14.19 5.86 14.43
N SER A 113 15.50 6.00 14.63
CA SER A 113 16.46 4.88 14.59
C SER A 113 16.55 4.10 15.91
N GLY A 114 15.67 4.39 16.88
CA GLY A 114 15.70 3.78 18.21
C GLY A 114 16.69 4.43 19.18
N THR A 115 17.38 5.49 18.78
CA THR A 115 18.25 6.26 19.67
C THR A 115 17.41 7.14 20.60
N PHE A 116 17.68 7.08 21.90
CA PHE A 116 17.01 7.97 22.84
C PHE A 116 17.46 9.40 22.62
N VAL A 117 16.50 10.29 22.41
CA VAL A 117 16.73 11.75 22.24
C VAL A 117 15.74 12.47 23.15
N ALA A 118 16.24 13.37 24.00
CA ALA A 118 15.41 14.16 24.89
C ALA A 118 14.72 15.32 24.13
N ALA A 119 13.58 15.77 24.65
CA ALA A 119 12.89 16.93 24.10
C ALA A 119 13.78 18.17 24.16
N GLY A 120 13.93 18.85 23.03
CA GLY A 120 14.82 20.02 22.90
C GLY A 120 16.23 19.71 22.38
N ASP A 121 16.62 18.43 22.29
CA ASP A 121 17.89 18.04 21.68
C ASP A 121 17.83 18.11 20.15
N ALA A 122 19.01 18.27 19.53
CA ALA A 122 19.12 18.09 18.09
C ALA A 122 18.71 16.67 17.69
N GLY A 123 17.81 16.54 16.75
CA GLY A 123 17.25 15.25 16.31
C GLY A 123 15.98 14.81 17.04
N TYR A 124 15.46 15.60 17.99
CA TYR A 124 14.11 15.38 18.53
C TYR A 124 13.07 15.63 17.44
N PRO A 125 12.01 14.79 17.34
CA PRO A 125 10.98 14.96 16.33
C PRO A 125 10.33 16.34 16.40
N THR A 126 10.24 16.99 15.27
CA THR A 126 9.52 18.27 15.12
C THR A 126 8.06 18.00 14.72
N GLN A 127 7.20 19.02 14.75
CA GLN A 127 5.82 18.90 14.30
C GLN A 127 5.73 18.40 12.85
N ASP A 128 6.64 18.84 11.97
CA ASP A 128 6.68 18.39 10.57
C ASP A 128 6.91 16.87 10.48
N TRP A 129 7.68 16.29 11.41
CA TRP A 129 7.90 14.85 11.48
C TRP A 129 6.70 14.11 12.06
N ASP A 130 6.02 14.69 13.03
CA ASP A 130 4.78 14.13 13.57
C ASP A 130 3.69 14.09 12.49
N ASP A 131 3.57 15.14 11.69
CA ASP A 131 2.66 15.22 10.56
C ASP A 131 3.05 14.21 9.48
N TYR A 132 4.35 14.10 9.18
CA TYR A 132 4.84 13.13 8.19
C TYR A 132 4.57 11.69 8.61
N ARG A 133 4.92 11.28 9.84
CA ARG A 133 4.69 9.90 10.29
C ARG A 133 3.22 9.50 10.42
N THR A 134 2.32 10.48 10.46
CA THR A 134 0.87 10.22 10.40
C THR A 134 0.31 10.22 8.99
N GLY A 135 0.96 10.92 8.06
CA GLY A 135 0.47 11.17 6.70
C GLY A 135 1.34 10.63 5.57
N ALA A 136 2.46 9.94 5.84
CA ALA A 136 3.41 9.51 4.80
C ALA A 136 2.81 8.56 3.74
N ASP A 137 1.65 7.96 4.00
CA ASP A 137 0.93 7.10 3.06
C ASP A 137 -0.27 7.79 2.38
N ALA A 138 -0.46 9.10 2.59
CA ALA A 138 -1.62 9.83 2.07
C ALA A 138 -1.68 9.82 0.54
N ASP A 139 -0.52 9.97 -0.11
CA ASP A 139 -0.38 10.10 -1.56
C ASP A 139 -0.05 8.76 -2.25
N LEU A 140 -0.11 7.64 -1.53
CA LEU A 140 0.12 6.32 -2.11
C LEU A 140 -1.12 5.84 -2.87
N VAL A 141 -1.42 6.51 -3.98
CA VAL A 141 -2.57 6.24 -4.84
C VAL A 141 -2.11 6.04 -6.27
N VAL A 142 -2.57 4.95 -6.89
CA VAL A 142 -2.36 4.69 -8.31
C VAL A 142 -3.69 4.74 -9.03
N ARG A 143 -3.84 5.68 -9.95
CA ARG A 143 -4.98 5.73 -10.86
C ARG A 143 -4.61 5.11 -12.20
N LEU A 144 -5.38 4.13 -12.65
CA LEU A 144 -5.14 3.46 -13.92
C LEU A 144 -6.41 2.91 -14.55
N ALA A 145 -6.41 2.82 -15.87
CA ALA A 145 -7.46 2.12 -16.62
C ALA A 145 -7.23 0.59 -16.52
N VAL A 146 -8.24 -0.14 -16.06
CA VAL A 146 -8.21 -1.60 -15.94
C VAL A 146 -9.38 -2.18 -16.71
N PRO A 147 -9.14 -3.16 -17.61
CA PRO A 147 -10.22 -3.93 -18.24
C PRO A 147 -10.94 -4.79 -17.22
N ALA A 148 -12.25 -5.01 -17.43
CA ALA A 148 -13.07 -5.91 -16.62
C ALA A 148 -12.46 -7.31 -16.54
N GLY A 149 -12.73 -7.99 -15.43
CA GLY A 149 -12.26 -9.35 -15.19
C GLY A 149 -11.45 -9.49 -13.91
N SER A 150 -11.02 -10.71 -13.65
CA SER A 150 -10.19 -11.02 -12.47
C SER A 150 -8.73 -10.72 -12.76
N ARG A 151 -8.11 -9.87 -11.94
CA ARG A 151 -6.71 -9.47 -12.02
C ARG A 151 -6.02 -9.71 -10.67
N VAL A 152 -4.73 -9.83 -10.69
CA VAL A 152 -3.91 -9.91 -9.49
C VAL A 152 -3.28 -8.54 -9.24
N VAL A 153 -3.63 -7.93 -8.10
CA VAL A 153 -3.00 -6.71 -7.61
C VAL A 153 -1.97 -7.10 -6.56
N GLY A 154 -0.71 -6.82 -6.83
CA GLY A 154 0.41 -7.07 -5.92
C GLY A 154 0.98 -5.77 -5.39
N VAL A 155 1.27 -5.74 -4.10
CA VAL A 155 1.94 -4.63 -3.43
C VAL A 155 3.05 -5.20 -2.55
N SER A 156 4.28 -4.73 -2.71
CA SER A 156 5.40 -5.19 -1.90
C SER A 156 6.51 -4.16 -1.81
N PHE A 157 7.25 -4.19 -0.72
CA PHE A 157 8.50 -3.46 -0.64
C PHE A 157 9.57 -4.15 -1.49
N VAL A 158 10.50 -3.37 -2.00
CA VAL A 158 11.70 -3.85 -2.68
C VAL A 158 12.72 -4.21 -1.63
N ASP A 159 13.22 -5.45 -1.68
CA ASP A 159 14.28 -5.89 -0.79
C ASP A 159 15.60 -5.19 -1.15
N LYS A 160 16.31 -4.70 -0.14
CA LYS A 160 17.63 -4.10 -0.31
C LYS A 160 18.67 -5.19 -0.12
N SER A 161 19.25 -5.68 -1.21
CA SER A 161 20.20 -6.80 -1.24
C SER A 161 21.54 -6.56 -0.49
N TRP A 162 21.74 -5.38 0.11
CA TRP A 162 22.93 -5.03 0.88
C TRP A 162 22.73 -5.10 2.41
N GLU A 163 21.54 -5.46 2.88
CA GLU A 163 21.32 -5.76 4.29
C GLU A 163 22.13 -7.00 4.66
N HIS A 164 23.03 -6.87 5.65
CA HIS A 164 23.86 -7.99 6.12
C HIS A 164 22.94 -9.11 6.66
N GLU A 165 23.09 -10.32 6.10
CA GLU A 165 22.42 -11.49 6.67
C GLU A 165 22.92 -11.72 8.11
N GLY A 166 22.02 -11.94 9.04
CA GLY A 166 22.33 -12.30 10.42
C GLY A 166 22.24 -11.16 11.45
N ILE A 167 21.85 -9.96 11.07
CA ILE A 167 21.45 -8.95 12.06
C ILE A 167 19.97 -9.17 12.38
N LEU A 168 19.70 -9.50 13.66
CA LEU A 168 18.32 -9.52 14.17
C LEU A 168 17.74 -8.13 13.97
N GLN A 169 16.78 -8.03 13.07
CA GLN A 169 16.04 -6.78 12.90
C GLN A 169 15.18 -6.55 14.14
N PRO A 170 15.17 -5.34 14.69
CA PRO A 170 14.38 -5.00 15.88
C PRO A 170 12.87 -5.15 15.67
#